data_28ea086410f013e2b03763cc4d327a3d
#
_entry.id   28ea086410f013e2b03763cc4d327a3d
#
_cell.length_a   1.000
_cell.length_b   1.000
_cell.length_c   1.000
_cell.angle_alpha   90.00
_cell.angle_beta   90.00
_cell.angle_gamma   90.00
#
_symmetry.space_group_name_H-M   'P 1'
#
loop_
_entity.id
_entity.type
_entity.pdbx_description
1 polymer ?
#
loop_
_entity_poly.entity_id
_entity_poly.type
_entity_poly.pdbx_seq_one_letter_code
_entity_poly.pdbx_strand_id
1 'polypeptide(L)'
;MEITFLGTSAGVPTRDRNVTSIAIRRGPELILFDVGESTQRQLIKSGIGLKRRTKIFITHMHGDHVIGLLGLLQSFSLMGKRDPLPIYGPRRITAFIQRNLNIMGVSVRFPISITILQEGVVDEEEDYVVKAIRTDHSVESYGLSLEEKPRPGRFNPEKATELGIPVKFWRDLKEGKKIVFGGKEIDPSLVVSPPRRGRKIVFSGDTKMIDKMIEFARGADLLIHESTYGEMHIELSLIHISEPTRLGMISYAVFCLK
;
A
#
# COMPACT_ATOMS: atom_id res chain seq x y z
N MET A 1 -2.97 -4.09 -10.58
CA MET A 1 -2.97 -3.89 -9.13
C MET A 1 -4.23 -4.51 -8.57
N GLU A 2 -4.10 -5.29 -7.52
CA GLU A 2 -5.19 -5.98 -6.83
C GLU A 2 -5.05 -5.70 -5.34
N ILE A 3 -6.17 -5.44 -4.67
CA ILE A 3 -6.22 -5.13 -3.24
C ILE A 3 -7.03 -6.22 -2.56
N THR A 4 -6.47 -6.79 -1.50
CA THR A 4 -7.11 -7.83 -0.69
C THR A 4 -7.12 -7.38 0.77
N PHE A 5 -8.29 -7.31 1.36
CA PHE A 5 -8.44 -7.08 2.79
C PHE A 5 -8.21 -8.39 3.53
N LEU A 6 -7.10 -8.49 4.25
CA LEU A 6 -6.73 -9.66 5.04
C LEU A 6 -7.35 -9.61 6.43
N GLY A 7 -7.67 -8.40 6.90
CA GLY A 7 -8.36 -8.16 8.15
C GLY A 7 -8.89 -6.74 8.24
N THR A 8 -10.04 -6.60 8.89
CA THR A 8 -10.80 -5.34 9.03
C THR A 8 -11.45 -5.20 10.40
N SER A 9 -11.03 -5.97 11.40
CA SER A 9 -11.54 -5.87 12.77
C SER A 9 -10.72 -4.87 13.57
N ALA A 10 -11.35 -4.12 14.46
CA ALA A 10 -10.70 -3.20 15.39
C ALA A 10 -10.28 -3.93 16.67
N GLY A 11 -9.04 -3.68 17.13
CA GLY A 11 -8.50 -4.11 18.40
C GLY A 11 -8.36 -5.63 18.60
N VAL A 12 -9.46 -6.39 18.38
CA VAL A 12 -9.49 -7.84 18.55
C VAL A 12 -10.06 -8.55 17.34
N PRO A 13 -9.57 -9.76 17.00
CA PRO A 13 -10.16 -10.54 15.93
C PRO A 13 -11.53 -11.05 16.33
N THR A 14 -12.41 -11.24 15.35
CA THR A 14 -13.69 -11.92 15.53
C THR A 14 -13.65 -13.31 14.91
N ARG A 15 -14.74 -14.07 15.01
CA ARG A 15 -14.87 -15.37 14.33
C ARG A 15 -14.60 -15.27 12.82
N ASP A 16 -15.09 -14.21 12.19
CA ASP A 16 -15.13 -14.10 10.74
C ASP A 16 -14.19 -13.01 10.20
N ARG A 17 -13.66 -12.14 11.06
CA ARG A 17 -12.77 -11.04 10.70
C ARG A 17 -11.48 -11.10 11.48
N ASN A 18 -10.39 -10.93 10.77
CA ASN A 18 -9.07 -10.73 11.36
C ASN A 18 -8.83 -9.25 11.63
N VAL A 19 -7.87 -8.94 12.50
CA VAL A 19 -7.42 -7.57 12.75
C VAL A 19 -6.69 -7.00 11.54
N THR A 20 -6.42 -5.71 11.56
CA THR A 20 -6.02 -4.90 10.40
C THR A 20 -4.84 -5.45 9.63
N SER A 21 -5.06 -5.70 8.35
CA SER A 21 -4.00 -5.93 7.37
C SER A 21 -4.55 -5.81 5.95
N ILE A 22 -3.85 -5.09 5.08
CA ILE A 22 -4.23 -4.88 3.69
C ILE A 22 -3.08 -5.31 2.79
N ALA A 23 -3.38 -6.18 1.82
CA ALA A 23 -2.44 -6.65 0.83
C ALA A 23 -2.70 -5.98 -0.52
N ILE A 24 -1.68 -5.34 -1.08
CA ILE A 24 -1.71 -4.73 -2.41
C ILE A 24 -0.74 -5.50 -3.30
N ARG A 25 -1.28 -6.23 -4.27
CA ARG A 25 -0.50 -7.01 -5.23
C ARG A 25 -0.28 -6.23 -6.52
N ARG A 26 1.00 -6.09 -6.90
CA ARG A 26 1.45 -5.44 -8.14
C ARG A 26 2.41 -6.37 -8.88
N GLY A 27 1.89 -7.16 -9.81
CA GLY A 27 2.69 -8.18 -10.50
C GLY A 27 3.36 -9.15 -9.51
N PRO A 28 4.70 -9.25 -9.46
CA PRO A 28 5.42 -10.12 -8.53
C PRO A 28 5.54 -9.53 -7.11
N GLU A 29 5.23 -8.25 -6.93
CA GLU A 29 5.39 -7.53 -5.69
C GLU A 29 4.13 -7.59 -4.82
N LEU A 30 4.34 -7.68 -3.52
CA LEU A 30 3.34 -7.61 -2.48
C LEU A 30 3.68 -6.46 -1.52
N ILE A 31 2.78 -5.52 -1.38
CA ILE A 31 2.86 -4.43 -0.41
C ILE A 31 1.82 -4.70 0.66
N LEU A 32 2.26 -4.73 1.93
CA LEU A 32 1.38 -4.89 3.08
C LEU A 32 1.28 -3.56 3.82
N PHE A 33 0.06 -3.10 4.04
CA PHE A 33 -0.25 -2.02 4.97
C PHE A 33 -0.81 -2.67 6.22
N ASP A 34 -0.07 -2.53 7.31
CA ASP A 34 -0.22 -3.20 8.58
C ASP A 34 -0.16 -4.74 8.53
N VAL A 35 0.26 -5.32 9.63
CA VAL A 35 0.43 -6.76 9.79
C VAL A 35 -0.13 -7.16 11.15
N GLY A 36 -1.43 -7.17 11.25
CA GLY A 36 -2.14 -7.63 12.44
C GLY A 36 -1.98 -9.13 12.66
N GLU A 37 -2.48 -9.62 13.78
CA GLU A 37 -2.41 -11.03 14.14
C GLU A 37 -2.90 -11.94 13.01
N SER A 38 -2.24 -13.08 12.83
CA SER A 38 -2.60 -14.10 11.82
C SER A 38 -2.57 -13.65 10.37
N THR A 39 -1.95 -12.54 10.02
CA THR A 39 -1.83 -12.05 8.63
C THR A 39 -1.24 -13.12 7.71
N GLN A 40 -0.22 -13.90 8.14
CA GLN A 40 0.33 -14.99 7.33
C GLN A 40 -0.72 -16.05 6.97
N ARG A 41 -1.63 -16.38 7.88
CA ARG A 41 -2.74 -17.31 7.62
C ARG A 41 -3.69 -16.75 6.58
N GLN A 42 -4.01 -15.45 6.66
CA GLN A 42 -4.89 -14.80 5.69
C GLN A 42 -4.24 -14.70 4.30
N LEU A 43 -2.94 -14.45 4.21
CA LEU A 43 -2.19 -14.48 2.94
C LEU A 43 -2.26 -15.86 2.27
N ILE A 44 -2.18 -16.95 3.04
CA ILE A 44 -2.32 -18.31 2.53
C ILE A 44 -3.77 -18.55 2.09
N LYS A 45 -4.74 -18.18 2.92
CA LYS A 45 -6.17 -18.39 2.69
C LYS A 45 -6.70 -17.63 1.48
N SER A 46 -6.17 -16.42 1.21
CA SER A 46 -6.51 -15.62 0.04
C SER A 46 -5.84 -16.08 -1.26
N GLY A 47 -4.97 -17.08 -1.22
CA GLY A 47 -4.22 -17.54 -2.39
C GLY A 47 -3.04 -16.64 -2.80
N ILE A 48 -2.78 -15.56 -2.09
CA ILE A 48 -1.63 -14.68 -2.35
C ILE A 48 -0.32 -15.42 -2.06
N GLY A 49 -0.30 -16.18 -0.95
CA GLY A 49 0.87 -16.92 -0.50
C GLY A 49 1.97 -16.03 0.09
N LEU A 50 3.10 -16.68 0.46
CA LEU A 50 4.20 -16.04 1.18
C LEU A 50 5.49 -15.90 0.34
N LYS A 51 5.51 -16.34 -0.93
CA LYS A 51 6.71 -16.39 -1.78
C LYS A 51 6.83 -15.21 -2.74
N ARG A 52 6.56 -13.99 -2.30
CA ARG A 52 6.62 -12.79 -3.14
C ARG A 52 7.68 -11.81 -2.67
N ARG A 53 8.16 -10.96 -3.57
CA ARG A 53 8.87 -9.74 -3.16
C ARG A 53 7.90 -8.92 -2.33
N THR A 54 8.24 -8.70 -1.07
CA THR A 54 7.31 -8.08 -0.12
C THR A 54 7.92 -6.82 0.46
N LYS A 55 7.13 -5.76 0.57
CA LYS A 55 7.39 -4.56 1.37
C LYS A 55 6.31 -4.44 2.44
N ILE A 56 6.67 -4.00 3.64
CA ILE A 56 5.74 -3.88 4.77
C ILE A 56 5.77 -2.44 5.28
N PHE A 57 4.59 -1.86 5.44
CA PHE A 57 4.40 -0.53 6.00
C PHE A 57 3.50 -0.64 7.22
N ILE A 58 4.01 -0.29 8.39
CA ILE A 58 3.28 -0.30 9.66
C ILE A 58 2.90 1.13 10.01
N THR A 59 1.60 1.41 10.09
CA THR A 59 1.08 2.75 10.37
C THR A 59 1.41 3.19 11.79
N HIS A 60 1.23 2.31 12.78
CA HIS A 60 1.49 2.57 14.20
C HIS A 60 1.74 1.28 14.97
N MET A 61 2.06 1.42 16.26
CA MET A 61 2.53 0.29 17.08
C MET A 61 1.46 -0.36 17.96
N HIS A 62 0.17 -0.18 17.71
CA HIS A 62 -0.85 -0.96 18.40
C HIS A 62 -0.81 -2.43 17.95
N GLY A 63 -1.19 -3.33 18.87
CA GLY A 63 -1.00 -4.77 18.68
C GLY A 63 -1.72 -5.31 17.44
N ASP A 64 -2.95 -4.88 17.23
CA ASP A 64 -3.79 -5.28 16.09
C ASP A 64 -3.27 -4.83 14.71
N HIS A 65 -2.22 -3.98 14.68
CA HIS A 65 -1.54 -3.55 13.46
C HIS A 65 -0.15 -4.15 13.26
N VAL A 66 0.49 -4.68 14.33
CA VAL A 66 1.91 -5.05 14.25
C VAL A 66 2.26 -6.44 14.79
N ILE A 67 1.45 -7.05 15.66
CA ILE A 67 1.82 -8.32 16.33
C ILE A 67 2.06 -9.45 15.33
N GLY A 68 1.30 -9.52 14.26
CA GLY A 68 1.44 -10.54 13.23
C GLY A 68 2.79 -10.52 12.50
N LEU A 69 3.51 -9.39 12.56
CA LEU A 69 4.80 -9.23 11.90
C LEU A 69 5.83 -10.29 12.35
N LEU A 70 5.89 -10.61 13.63
CA LEU A 70 6.84 -11.60 14.16
C LEU A 70 6.58 -13.00 13.58
N GLY A 71 5.33 -13.43 13.56
CA GLY A 71 4.94 -14.71 12.96
C GLY A 71 5.15 -14.73 11.44
N LEU A 72 4.92 -13.60 10.76
CA LEU A 72 5.17 -13.47 9.33
C LEU A 72 6.67 -13.58 9.01
N LEU A 73 7.55 -12.92 9.78
CA LEU A 73 9.01 -13.02 9.64
C LEU A 73 9.51 -14.45 9.80
N GLN A 74 9.01 -15.17 10.80
CA GLN A 74 9.33 -16.59 11.00
C GLN A 74 8.85 -17.44 9.82
N SER A 75 7.62 -17.23 9.37
CA SER A 75 7.05 -17.97 8.24
C SER A 75 7.87 -17.75 6.96
N PHE A 76 8.25 -16.51 6.65
CA PHE A 76 9.14 -16.20 5.53
C PHE A 76 10.49 -16.92 5.65
N SER A 77 11.09 -16.95 6.84
CA SER A 77 12.36 -17.63 7.08
C SER A 77 12.27 -19.14 6.87
N LEU A 78 11.23 -19.77 7.42
CA LEU A 78 10.98 -21.21 7.29
C LEU A 78 10.66 -21.62 5.85
N MET A 79 9.97 -20.78 5.10
CA MET A 79 9.65 -21.01 3.69
C MET A 79 10.81 -20.68 2.73
N GLY A 80 11.96 -20.32 3.26
CA GLY A 80 13.21 -20.16 2.48
C GLY A 80 13.33 -18.81 1.77
N LYS A 81 12.66 -17.74 2.25
CA LYS A 81 12.89 -16.39 1.73
C LYS A 81 14.38 -16.04 1.78
N ARG A 82 14.89 -15.44 0.71
CA ARG A 82 16.27 -14.94 0.59
C ARG A 82 16.32 -13.47 0.23
N ASP A 83 15.30 -12.97 -0.49
CA ASP A 83 15.22 -11.59 -0.91
C ASP A 83 15.12 -10.66 0.30
N PRO A 84 15.71 -9.45 0.24
CA PRO A 84 15.55 -8.44 1.27
C PRO A 84 14.07 -8.14 1.55
N LEU A 85 13.76 -7.85 2.82
CA LEU A 85 12.45 -7.42 3.26
C LEU A 85 12.52 -5.97 3.78
N PRO A 86 12.14 -4.98 2.97
CA PRO A 86 11.96 -3.62 3.45
C PRO A 86 10.76 -3.52 4.39
N ILE A 87 10.97 -2.91 5.56
CA ILE A 87 9.94 -2.62 6.56
C ILE A 87 10.00 -1.14 6.87
N TYR A 88 8.87 -0.47 6.73
CA TYR A 88 8.68 0.94 7.05
C TYR A 88 7.75 1.04 8.25
N GLY A 89 8.07 1.84 9.24
CA GLY A 89 7.22 1.95 10.42
C GLY A 89 7.64 3.07 11.38
N PRO A 90 6.88 3.28 12.46
CA PRO A 90 7.19 4.27 13.49
C PRO A 90 8.52 3.98 14.20
N ARG A 91 9.04 4.97 14.94
CA ARG A 91 10.36 4.88 15.60
C ARG A 91 10.58 3.61 16.44
N ARG A 92 9.53 3.06 17.05
CA ARG A 92 9.64 1.87 17.90
C ARG A 92 9.72 0.55 17.16
N ILE A 93 9.52 0.52 15.84
CA ILE A 93 9.47 -0.71 15.04
C ILE A 93 10.78 -1.50 15.10
N THR A 94 11.93 -0.80 15.05
CA THR A 94 13.25 -1.44 15.14
C THR A 94 13.43 -2.19 16.45
N ALA A 95 13.15 -1.50 17.56
CA ALA A 95 13.27 -2.12 18.89
C ALA A 95 12.28 -3.27 19.08
N PHE A 96 11.06 -3.13 18.54
CA PHE A 96 10.05 -4.18 18.58
C PHE A 96 10.55 -5.46 17.87
N ILE A 97 11.04 -5.35 16.66
CA ILE A 97 11.53 -6.51 15.89
C ILE A 97 12.74 -7.13 16.59
N GLN A 98 13.76 -6.34 16.89
CA GLN A 98 15.03 -6.83 17.44
C GLN A 98 14.84 -7.51 18.80
N ARG A 99 14.14 -6.87 19.73
CA ARG A 99 13.94 -7.40 21.07
C ARG A 99 13.13 -8.70 21.06
N ASN A 100 12.04 -8.75 20.29
CA ASN A 100 11.19 -9.94 20.27
C ASN A 100 11.87 -11.12 19.57
N LEU A 101 12.56 -10.92 18.44
CA LEU A 101 13.33 -11.99 17.81
C LEU A 101 14.42 -12.52 18.77
N ASN A 102 15.07 -11.64 19.52
CA ASN A 102 16.08 -12.01 20.51
C ASN A 102 15.48 -12.82 21.67
N ILE A 103 14.37 -12.35 22.25
CA ILE A 103 13.67 -13.06 23.34
C ILE A 103 13.22 -14.46 22.90
N MET A 104 12.74 -14.58 21.66
CA MET A 104 12.30 -15.87 21.10
C MET A 104 13.46 -16.77 20.66
N GLY A 105 14.71 -16.29 20.69
CA GLY A 105 15.87 -17.05 20.16
C GLY A 105 15.77 -17.31 18.66
N VAL A 106 15.06 -16.48 17.90
CA VAL A 106 14.81 -16.67 16.47
C VAL A 106 15.72 -15.77 15.64
N SER A 107 16.41 -16.35 14.67
CA SER A 107 17.10 -15.63 13.62
C SER A 107 16.41 -15.81 12.27
N VAL A 108 16.16 -14.73 11.58
CA VAL A 108 15.66 -14.77 10.19
C VAL A 108 16.83 -14.93 9.21
N ARG A 109 16.58 -15.65 8.11
CA ARG A 109 17.61 -16.05 7.13
C ARG A 109 17.65 -15.16 5.88
N PHE A 110 17.12 -13.95 5.97
CA PHE A 110 17.07 -12.95 4.91
C PHE A 110 17.36 -11.56 5.47
N PRO A 111 17.88 -10.63 4.67
CA PRO A 111 18.12 -9.25 5.11
C PRO A 111 16.80 -8.55 5.42
N ILE A 112 16.74 -7.83 6.55
CA ILE A 112 15.67 -6.90 6.88
C ILE A 112 16.26 -5.49 6.85
N SER A 113 15.67 -4.61 6.05
CA SER A 113 15.95 -3.17 6.09
C SER A 113 14.78 -2.46 6.77
N ILE A 114 15.09 -1.60 7.75
CA ILE A 114 14.07 -0.86 8.49
C ILE A 114 14.24 0.63 8.22
N THR A 115 13.18 1.26 7.72
CA THR A 115 13.09 2.70 7.50
C THR A 115 12.04 3.29 8.42
N ILE A 116 12.43 4.31 9.18
CA ILE A 116 11.49 5.03 10.05
C ILE A 116 10.64 5.96 9.20
N LEU A 117 9.32 5.85 9.35
CA LEU A 117 8.36 6.69 8.65
C LEU A 117 8.54 8.17 9.03
N GLN A 118 8.45 9.00 8.02
CA GLN A 118 8.39 10.45 8.10
C GLN A 118 7.34 10.95 7.11
N GLU A 119 6.86 12.17 7.30
CA GLU A 119 5.93 12.76 6.33
C GLU A 119 6.60 12.99 4.97
N GLY A 120 5.85 12.78 3.91
CA GLY A 120 6.31 12.88 2.53
C GLY A 120 6.53 11.53 1.88
N VAL A 121 7.44 11.46 0.92
CA VAL A 121 7.79 10.23 0.19
C VAL A 121 8.63 9.34 1.09
N VAL A 122 8.18 8.10 1.31
CA VAL A 122 8.85 7.12 2.17
C VAL A 122 9.43 5.95 1.38
N ASP A 123 8.90 5.67 0.20
CA ASP A 123 9.41 4.68 -0.74
C ASP A 123 9.13 5.15 -2.17
N GLU A 124 10.10 5.01 -3.06
CA GLU A 124 9.97 5.42 -4.46
C GLU A 124 10.54 4.35 -5.37
N GLU A 125 9.69 3.87 -6.28
CA GLU A 125 10.03 2.92 -7.33
C GLU A 125 9.90 3.59 -8.71
N GLU A 126 10.29 2.88 -9.75
CA GLU A 126 10.20 3.38 -11.12
C GLU A 126 8.77 3.78 -11.50
N ASP A 127 7.77 3.01 -11.08
CA ASP A 127 6.38 3.12 -11.53
C ASP A 127 5.36 3.50 -10.43
N TYR A 128 5.82 3.71 -9.17
CA TYR A 128 4.99 4.21 -8.07
C TYR A 128 5.80 4.89 -6.98
N VAL A 129 5.10 5.61 -6.10
CA VAL A 129 5.62 6.14 -4.84
C VAL A 129 4.69 5.76 -3.69
N VAL A 130 5.27 5.58 -2.50
CA VAL A 130 4.50 5.51 -1.25
C VAL A 130 4.79 6.77 -0.45
N LYS A 131 3.74 7.41 0.02
CA LYS A 131 3.83 8.60 0.87
C LYS A 131 3.19 8.34 2.21
N ALA A 132 3.64 9.07 3.23
CA ALA A 132 3.06 9.04 4.56
C ALA A 132 2.72 10.45 5.04
N ILE A 133 1.67 10.56 5.86
CA ILE A 133 1.35 11.75 6.65
C ILE A 133 1.16 11.36 8.11
N ARG A 134 1.42 12.29 9.02
CA ARG A 134 1.07 12.12 10.45
C ARG A 134 -0.43 12.17 10.61
N THR A 135 -0.96 11.28 11.43
CA THR A 135 -2.37 11.22 11.81
C THR A 135 -2.55 11.58 13.27
N ASP A 136 -3.76 11.92 13.67
CA ASP A 136 -4.11 12.22 15.08
C ASP A 136 -4.61 10.94 15.76
N HIS A 137 -3.71 10.32 16.51
CA HIS A 137 -3.94 9.09 17.24
C HIS A 137 -3.20 9.12 18.59
N SER A 138 -3.54 8.21 19.50
CA SER A 138 -2.95 8.12 20.86
C SER A 138 -1.46 7.82 20.86
N VAL A 139 -0.93 7.22 19.78
CA VAL A 139 0.49 6.93 19.59
C VAL A 139 0.98 7.50 18.27
N GLU A 140 2.30 7.47 18.05
CA GLU A 140 2.89 7.84 16.75
C GLU A 140 2.25 7.04 15.62
N SER A 141 1.48 7.69 14.75
CA SER A 141 0.70 7.08 13.70
C SER A 141 0.80 7.83 12.38
N TYR A 142 0.64 7.08 11.28
CA TYR A 142 0.73 7.56 9.91
C TYR A 142 -0.41 7.04 9.04
N GLY A 143 -0.96 7.90 8.21
CA GLY A 143 -1.71 7.50 7.03
C GLY A 143 -0.76 7.28 5.85
N LEU A 144 -1.10 6.37 4.95
CA LEU A 144 -0.27 5.95 3.83
C LEU A 144 -1.00 6.15 2.50
N SER A 145 -0.28 6.54 1.45
CA SER A 145 -0.79 6.43 0.09
C SER A 145 0.18 5.64 -0.79
N LEU A 146 -0.38 4.87 -1.72
CA LEU A 146 0.33 4.30 -2.84
C LEU A 146 -0.15 4.99 -4.12
N GLU A 147 0.76 5.67 -4.81
CA GLU A 147 0.45 6.47 -5.99
C GLU A 147 1.25 5.95 -7.18
N GLU A 148 0.57 5.37 -8.18
CA GLU A 148 1.23 4.98 -9.44
C GLU A 148 1.64 6.23 -10.20
N LYS A 149 2.86 6.23 -10.75
CA LYS A 149 3.33 7.30 -11.62
C LYS A 149 2.53 7.30 -12.94
N PRO A 150 2.36 8.44 -13.60
CA PRO A 150 1.70 8.50 -14.89
C PRO A 150 2.36 7.55 -15.89
N ARG A 151 1.55 6.85 -16.66
CA ARG A 151 2.02 5.95 -17.72
C ARG A 151 1.92 6.61 -19.08
N PRO A 152 2.84 6.32 -20.00
CA PRO A 152 2.72 6.78 -21.38
C PRO A 152 1.36 6.43 -21.97
N GLY A 153 0.92 7.22 -22.90
CA GLY A 153 -0.27 6.97 -23.69
C GLY A 153 -0.18 5.63 -24.43
N ARG A 154 -1.33 5.12 -24.84
CA ARG A 154 -1.36 3.92 -25.69
C ARG A 154 -1.05 4.31 -27.12
N PHE A 155 -0.11 3.61 -27.74
CA PHE A 155 0.14 3.68 -29.15
C PHE A 155 -1.00 2.98 -29.93
N ASN A 156 -1.45 3.59 -31.02
CA ASN A 156 -2.45 3.04 -31.90
C ASN A 156 -1.79 2.52 -33.19
N PRO A 157 -1.53 1.20 -33.30
CA PRO A 157 -0.89 0.61 -34.48
C PRO A 157 -1.74 0.76 -35.77
N GLU A 158 -3.07 0.68 -35.63
CA GLU A 158 -4.01 0.77 -36.77
C GLU A 158 -3.90 2.15 -37.41
N LYS A 159 -4.00 3.21 -36.59
CA LYS A 159 -3.86 4.58 -37.03
C LYS A 159 -2.47 4.89 -37.61
N ALA A 160 -1.42 4.30 -37.01
CA ALA A 160 -0.06 4.43 -37.55
C ALA A 160 0.07 3.79 -38.95
N THR A 161 -0.58 2.66 -39.15
CA THR A 161 -0.63 1.96 -40.46
C THR A 161 -1.45 2.75 -41.47
N GLU A 162 -2.60 3.29 -41.10
CA GLU A 162 -3.45 4.15 -41.96
C GLU A 162 -2.68 5.41 -42.42
N LEU A 163 -1.85 5.98 -41.56
CA LEU A 163 -0.99 7.11 -41.86
C LEU A 163 0.29 6.73 -42.64
N GLY A 164 0.45 5.44 -42.99
CA GLY A 164 1.59 4.92 -43.73
C GLY A 164 2.91 4.98 -42.96
N ILE A 165 2.88 5.11 -41.64
CA ILE A 165 4.09 5.26 -40.83
C ILE A 165 4.80 3.90 -40.68
N PRO A 166 6.05 3.76 -41.19
CA PRO A 166 6.79 2.51 -41.10
C PRO A 166 7.04 2.07 -39.64
N VAL A 167 6.99 0.76 -39.38
CA VAL A 167 7.16 0.14 -38.06
C VAL A 167 8.46 0.55 -37.37
N LYS A 168 9.52 0.83 -38.13
CA LYS A 168 10.81 1.29 -37.60
C LYS A 168 10.73 2.58 -36.78
N PHE A 169 9.72 3.43 -37.02
CA PHE A 169 9.50 4.70 -36.29
C PHE A 169 8.55 4.56 -35.09
N TRP A 170 7.87 3.43 -34.93
CA TRP A 170 6.87 3.25 -33.88
C TRP A 170 7.47 3.33 -32.48
N ARG A 171 8.71 2.90 -32.31
CA ARG A 171 9.41 3.01 -31.02
C ARG A 171 9.61 4.48 -30.63
N ASP A 172 10.11 5.29 -31.54
CA ASP A 172 10.38 6.71 -31.29
C ASP A 172 9.08 7.46 -30.95
N LEU A 173 8.01 7.17 -31.70
CA LEU A 173 6.69 7.75 -31.42
C LEU A 173 6.14 7.31 -30.07
N LYS A 174 6.31 6.04 -29.67
CA LYS A 174 5.93 5.54 -28.31
C LYS A 174 6.71 6.24 -27.20
N GLU A 175 7.96 6.60 -27.47
CA GLU A 175 8.82 7.34 -26.55
C GLU A 175 8.54 8.87 -26.55
N GLY A 176 7.53 9.32 -27.32
CA GLY A 176 7.15 10.73 -27.41
C GLY A 176 8.04 11.57 -28.32
N LYS A 177 8.89 10.94 -29.14
CA LYS A 177 9.75 11.65 -30.08
C LYS A 177 9.02 11.94 -31.37
N LYS A 178 9.13 13.18 -31.86
CA LYS A 178 8.68 13.55 -33.20
C LYS A 178 9.58 12.89 -34.24
N ILE A 179 9.01 12.49 -35.35
CA ILE A 179 9.74 11.88 -36.47
C ILE A 179 9.50 12.69 -37.78
N VAL A 180 10.41 12.58 -38.70
CA VAL A 180 10.22 13.14 -40.08
C VAL A 180 10.03 11.96 -41.02
N PHE A 181 8.88 11.92 -41.67
CA PHE A 181 8.56 10.90 -42.68
C PHE A 181 7.81 11.50 -43.84
N GLY A 182 8.22 11.18 -45.06
CA GLY A 182 7.62 11.74 -46.29
C GLY A 182 7.74 13.27 -46.38
N GLY A 183 8.80 13.87 -45.82
CA GLY A 183 9.00 15.34 -45.78
C GLY A 183 8.07 16.08 -44.80
N LYS A 184 7.31 15.35 -43.99
CA LYS A 184 6.42 15.91 -42.95
C LYS A 184 6.88 15.49 -41.56
N GLU A 185 6.81 16.45 -40.62
CA GLU A 185 6.97 16.15 -39.20
C GLU A 185 5.71 15.47 -38.67
N ILE A 186 5.87 14.33 -38.04
CA ILE A 186 4.78 13.57 -37.42
C ILE A 186 4.91 13.70 -35.92
N ASP A 187 3.90 14.30 -35.31
CA ASP A 187 3.80 14.43 -33.86
C ASP A 187 3.26 13.13 -33.26
N PRO A 188 3.86 12.63 -32.14
CA PRO A 188 3.39 11.43 -31.46
C PRO A 188 1.90 11.43 -31.10
N SER A 189 1.31 12.59 -30.80
CA SER A 189 -0.11 12.73 -30.44
C SER A 189 -1.08 12.23 -31.52
N LEU A 190 -0.61 12.12 -32.76
CA LEU A 190 -1.42 11.55 -33.85
C LEU A 190 -1.70 10.06 -33.66
N VAL A 191 -0.77 9.34 -33.02
CA VAL A 191 -0.83 7.86 -32.88
C VAL A 191 -0.64 7.37 -31.44
N VAL A 192 -0.37 8.26 -30.51
CA VAL A 192 -0.23 8.00 -29.08
C VAL A 192 -1.29 8.78 -28.34
N SER A 193 -2.12 8.10 -27.55
CA SER A 193 -3.10 8.78 -26.70
C SER A 193 -2.41 9.62 -25.59
N PRO A 194 -3.10 10.56 -24.96
CA PRO A 194 -2.55 11.30 -23.82
C PRO A 194 -2.04 10.35 -22.71
N PRO A 195 -1.05 10.77 -21.92
CA PRO A 195 -0.59 10.00 -20.77
C PRO A 195 -1.74 9.62 -19.86
N ARG A 196 -1.69 8.40 -19.35
CA ARG A 196 -2.73 7.88 -18.46
C ARG A 196 -2.34 8.20 -17.03
N ARG A 197 -3.25 8.80 -16.26
CA ARG A 197 -3.09 9.03 -14.85
C ARG A 197 -2.83 7.70 -14.12
N GLY A 198 -1.88 7.70 -13.20
CA GLY A 198 -1.69 6.62 -12.24
C GLY A 198 -2.86 6.54 -11.25
N ARG A 199 -3.04 5.38 -10.63
CA ARG A 199 -4.03 5.18 -9.57
C ARG A 199 -3.43 5.59 -8.23
N LYS A 200 -4.26 6.17 -7.39
CA LYS A 200 -3.92 6.56 -6.02
C LYS A 200 -4.82 5.81 -5.04
N ILE A 201 -4.20 5.08 -4.12
CA ILE A 201 -4.87 4.42 -2.99
C ILE A 201 -4.40 5.10 -1.73
N VAL A 202 -5.34 5.44 -0.84
CA VAL A 202 -5.05 6.01 0.47
C VAL A 202 -5.59 5.09 1.55
N PHE A 203 -4.77 4.88 2.57
CA PHE A 203 -5.10 4.16 3.78
C PHE A 203 -4.88 5.09 4.97
N SER A 204 -5.93 5.36 5.74
CA SER A 204 -5.85 6.34 6.83
C SER A 204 -4.99 5.86 8.01
N GLY A 205 -4.89 4.53 8.21
CA GLY A 205 -4.55 4.02 9.52
C GLY A 205 -5.62 4.45 10.54
N ASP A 206 -5.30 4.34 11.82
CA ASP A 206 -6.17 4.83 12.89
C ASP A 206 -5.95 6.33 13.10
N THR A 207 -7.04 7.09 13.05
CA THR A 207 -6.99 8.56 13.13
C THR A 207 -8.33 9.16 13.51
N LYS A 208 -8.30 10.27 14.24
CA LYS A 208 -9.45 11.19 14.23
C LYS A 208 -9.58 11.84 12.87
N MET A 209 -10.72 12.46 12.61
CA MET A 209 -10.90 13.28 11.41
C MET A 209 -9.97 14.49 11.46
N ILE A 210 -9.11 14.63 10.46
CA ILE A 210 -8.18 15.75 10.30
C ILE A 210 -8.20 16.28 8.87
N ASP A 211 -8.17 17.60 8.71
CA ASP A 211 -8.18 18.25 7.38
C ASP A 211 -7.03 17.76 6.49
N LYS A 212 -5.89 17.50 7.09
CA LYS A 212 -4.72 16.98 6.39
C LYS A 212 -4.98 15.64 5.69
N MET A 213 -5.82 14.75 6.29
CA MET A 213 -6.22 13.50 5.66
C MET A 213 -7.13 13.76 4.45
N ILE A 214 -8.01 14.74 4.54
CA ILE A 214 -8.89 15.14 3.42
C ILE A 214 -8.02 15.59 2.22
N GLU A 215 -7.05 16.47 2.47
CA GLU A 215 -6.13 16.93 1.43
C GLU A 215 -5.27 15.77 0.89
N PHE A 216 -4.77 14.91 1.76
CA PHE A 216 -3.97 13.75 1.38
C PHE A 216 -4.77 12.75 0.52
N ALA A 217 -6.06 12.57 0.81
CA ALA A 217 -6.95 11.72 0.04
C ALA A 217 -7.45 12.35 -1.26
N ARG A 218 -7.24 13.66 -1.47
CA ARG A 218 -7.73 14.35 -2.68
C ARG A 218 -7.21 13.67 -3.95
N GLY A 219 -8.15 13.38 -4.86
CA GLY A 219 -7.85 12.70 -6.12
C GLY A 219 -7.49 11.22 -5.99
N ALA A 220 -7.71 10.59 -4.83
CA ALA A 220 -7.58 9.15 -4.68
C ALA A 220 -8.64 8.40 -5.50
N ASP A 221 -8.28 7.25 -6.05
CA ASP A 221 -9.23 6.34 -6.69
C ASP A 221 -9.89 5.43 -5.65
N LEU A 222 -9.20 5.20 -4.53
CA LEU A 222 -9.67 4.41 -3.41
C LEU A 222 -9.18 5.03 -2.10
N LEU A 223 -10.11 5.31 -1.20
CA LEU A 223 -9.84 5.66 0.19
C LEU A 223 -10.30 4.50 1.08
N ILE A 224 -9.39 3.99 1.90
CA ILE A 224 -9.63 3.01 2.96
C ILE A 224 -9.47 3.79 4.26
N HIS A 225 -10.58 4.10 4.89
CA HIS A 225 -10.61 4.93 6.11
C HIS A 225 -11.13 4.11 7.29
N GLU A 226 -10.60 4.39 8.46
CA GLU A 226 -11.12 3.81 9.69
C GLU A 226 -12.59 4.20 9.91
N SER A 227 -13.35 3.32 10.53
CA SER A 227 -14.75 3.52 10.90
C SER A 227 -15.08 2.80 12.21
N THR A 228 -14.19 2.94 13.18
CA THR A 228 -14.26 2.25 14.48
C THR A 228 -15.48 2.70 15.28
N TYR A 229 -15.88 3.97 15.14
CA TYR A 229 -17.02 4.55 15.82
C TYR A 229 -18.01 5.14 14.82
N GLY A 230 -19.31 4.83 15.00
CA GLY A 230 -20.41 5.44 14.25
C GLY A 230 -20.89 6.74 14.89
N GLU A 231 -21.83 7.42 14.24
CA GLU A 231 -22.41 8.72 14.68
C GLU A 231 -22.90 8.73 16.13
N MET A 232 -23.46 7.62 16.63
CA MET A 232 -23.91 7.49 18.02
C MET A 232 -22.78 7.49 19.06
N HIS A 233 -21.53 7.51 18.63
CA HIS A 233 -20.34 7.37 19.48
C HIS A 233 -19.28 8.40 19.16
N ILE A 234 -19.66 9.54 18.62
CA ILE A 234 -18.77 10.65 18.26
C ILE A 234 -17.87 11.08 19.42
N GLU A 235 -18.41 11.10 20.65
CA GLU A 235 -17.63 11.44 21.84
C GLU A 235 -16.49 10.43 22.08
N LEU A 236 -16.72 9.14 21.85
CA LEU A 236 -15.69 8.09 21.99
C LEU A 236 -14.63 8.17 20.87
N SER A 237 -15.03 8.54 19.68
CA SER A 237 -14.10 8.83 18.58
C SER A 237 -13.18 10.02 18.91
N LEU A 238 -13.70 11.02 19.63
CA LEU A 238 -12.94 12.18 20.05
C LEU A 238 -11.99 11.91 21.24
N ILE A 239 -12.32 10.94 22.10
CA ILE A 239 -11.56 10.65 23.35
C ILE A 239 -10.48 9.58 23.13
N HIS A 240 -10.49 8.86 22.01
CA HIS A 240 -9.48 7.82 21.71
C HIS A 240 -9.30 6.78 22.83
N ILE A 241 -10.39 6.23 23.28
CA ILE A 241 -10.33 5.02 24.11
C ILE A 241 -10.33 3.84 23.15
N SER A 242 -9.15 3.30 22.87
CA SER A 242 -9.01 1.97 22.30
C SER A 242 -9.45 0.94 23.35
N GLU A 243 -10.76 0.87 23.59
CA GLU A 243 -11.32 -0.14 24.46
C GLU A 243 -11.46 -1.44 23.65
N PRO A 244 -10.79 -2.55 24.06
CA PRO A 244 -10.86 -3.83 23.36
C PRO A 244 -12.22 -4.52 23.47
N THR A 245 -13.24 -3.89 23.99
CA THR A 245 -14.50 -4.54 24.44
C THR A 245 -15.65 -4.46 23.45
N ARG A 246 -15.53 -3.86 22.28
CA ARG A 246 -16.62 -3.77 21.31
C ARG A 246 -16.52 -4.81 20.21
N LEU A 247 -17.09 -5.98 20.50
CA LEU A 247 -17.39 -7.03 19.54
C LEU A 247 -18.29 -6.50 18.39
N GLY A 248 -17.81 -6.54 17.16
CA GLY A 248 -18.65 -6.30 15.96
C GLY A 248 -18.44 -5.00 15.21
N MET A 249 -17.51 -4.12 15.60
CA MET A 249 -17.25 -2.89 14.87
C MET A 249 -16.35 -3.12 13.64
N ILE A 250 -16.70 -2.47 12.53
CA ILE A 250 -15.90 -2.48 11.31
C ILE A 250 -14.81 -1.42 11.47
N SER A 251 -13.53 -1.82 11.42
CA SER A 251 -12.41 -0.88 11.52
C SER A 251 -12.31 0.07 10.33
N TYR A 252 -12.72 -0.38 9.14
CA TYR A 252 -12.48 0.39 7.92
C TYR A 252 -13.69 0.43 7.01
N ALA A 253 -13.99 1.62 6.52
CA ALA A 253 -14.88 1.85 5.39
C ALA A 253 -14.04 2.04 4.11
N VAL A 254 -14.55 1.55 2.99
CA VAL A 254 -13.90 1.64 1.68
C VAL A 254 -14.72 2.56 0.79
N PHE A 255 -14.09 3.65 0.34
CA PHE A 255 -14.71 4.63 -0.55
C PHE A 255 -14.02 4.61 -1.90
N CYS A 256 -14.77 4.30 -2.97
CA CYS A 256 -14.33 4.54 -4.34
C CYS A 256 -14.64 5.99 -4.69
N LEU A 257 -13.61 6.81 -4.82
CA LEU A 257 -13.73 8.21 -5.22
C LEU A 257 -13.59 8.27 -6.74
N LYS A 258 -14.68 8.62 -7.43
CA LYS A 258 -14.67 8.86 -8.88
C LYS A 258 -14.49 10.33 -9.20
#